data_95193a5afc7c0ad18c1fed23cfa2f92f
#
_entry.id   95193a5afc7c0ad18c1fed23cfa2f92f
#
_cell.length_a   1.000
_cell.length_b   1.000
_cell.length_c   1.000
_cell.angle_alpha   90.00
_cell.angle_beta   90.00
_cell.angle_gamma   90.00
#
_symmetry.space_group_name_H-M   'P 1'
#
loop_
_entity.id
_entity.type
_entity.pdbx_description
1 polymer ?
#
loop_
_entity_poly.entity_id
_entity_poly.type
_entity_poly.pdbx_seq_one_letter_code
_entity_poly.pdbx_strand_id
1 'polypeptide(L)'
;LGLEGESPDGVNPDLVAGHLQRIRQTQAVWLRRRWAIPFQEKTDLQFHWQPLPFHPNGMVFTALDATENQLRRCTYYSIGGGFVVDEQAACLDQLQLHQSPVPYPFKTARDLLHHCHQAGLTISELMLENEKTWRTEAAIRTDLLWLWQVMQDCVVRGCRTEGILPGGLKVKRRAADLYQTLKQRSEYALADPLSIMDWVNLYAMAVNEENAAGGRVVTAPTNGAAGIIPAVLHYYTRFCHGASDDGVVRFLLVAGAIAMLYKENASISGADVGCQGEVGVACSMAAGALAEVLGGSPAQVENAAEIGMEHNLGLTCDPVGGLVQVPCIERNAMGAIKAINAARMALKGNGQHYVSLDKVIKTMSDTGRDMHDKYKETSRGGLAVNVIEC
;
A
#
# COMPACT_ATOMS: atom_id res chain seq x y z
N LEU A 1 -0.66 -16.10 -14.47
CA LEU A 1 -2.04 -16.29 -13.98
C LEU A 1 -3.00 -15.33 -14.66
N GLY A 2 -2.68 -14.02 -14.79
CA GLY A 2 -3.53 -13.05 -15.49
C GLY A 2 -3.83 -13.43 -16.94
N LEU A 3 -2.87 -13.98 -17.67
CA LEU A 3 -3.11 -14.52 -19.03
C LEU A 3 -4.14 -15.65 -19.03
N GLU A 4 -4.23 -16.42 -17.96
CA GLU A 4 -5.24 -17.48 -17.77
C GLU A 4 -6.60 -16.95 -17.29
N GLY A 5 -6.73 -15.64 -17.06
CA GLY A 5 -7.98 -14.98 -16.68
C GLY A 5 -8.18 -14.86 -15.17
N GLU A 6 -7.14 -15.06 -14.36
CA GLU A 6 -7.20 -14.72 -12.95
C GLU A 6 -7.08 -13.20 -12.76
N SER A 7 -7.82 -12.66 -11.80
CA SER A 7 -7.70 -11.26 -11.38
C SER A 7 -7.03 -11.16 -10.01
N PRO A 8 -6.34 -10.05 -9.71
CA PRO A 8 -5.64 -9.88 -8.41
C PRO A 8 -6.56 -9.95 -7.20
N ASP A 9 -7.80 -9.48 -7.34
CA ASP A 9 -8.84 -9.49 -6.31
C ASP A 9 -9.56 -10.84 -6.18
N GLY A 10 -9.60 -11.64 -7.28
CA GLY A 10 -10.32 -12.91 -7.36
C GLY A 10 -9.48 -14.15 -7.12
N VAL A 11 -8.17 -14.11 -7.41
CA VAL A 11 -7.30 -15.29 -7.31
C VAL A 11 -7.23 -15.83 -5.88
N ASN A 12 -7.35 -17.17 -5.74
CA ASN A 12 -7.12 -17.81 -4.45
C ASN A 12 -5.61 -18.03 -4.24
N PRO A 13 -4.97 -17.39 -3.24
CA PRO A 13 -3.53 -17.53 -2.98
C PRO A 13 -3.07 -18.99 -2.77
N ASP A 14 -3.92 -19.85 -2.20
CA ASP A 14 -3.59 -21.25 -1.93
C ASP A 14 -3.45 -22.09 -3.21
N LEU A 15 -4.07 -21.65 -4.30
CA LEU A 15 -4.02 -22.37 -5.58
C LEU A 15 -2.88 -21.88 -6.50
N VAL A 16 -2.25 -20.72 -6.19
CA VAL A 16 -1.22 -20.10 -7.03
C VAL A 16 -0.05 -21.05 -7.28
N ALA A 17 0.48 -21.69 -6.23
CA ALA A 17 1.60 -22.62 -6.35
C ALA A 17 1.28 -23.80 -7.28
N GLY A 18 0.08 -24.37 -7.15
CA GLY A 18 -0.39 -25.47 -8.01
C GLY A 18 -0.53 -25.04 -9.49
N HIS A 19 -1.08 -23.84 -9.73
CA HIS A 19 -1.18 -23.29 -11.09
C HIS A 19 0.19 -23.07 -11.74
N LEU A 20 1.15 -22.49 -11.00
CA LEU A 20 2.50 -22.29 -11.50
C LEU A 20 3.21 -23.62 -11.78
N GLN A 21 3.05 -24.62 -10.89
CA GLN A 21 3.61 -25.95 -11.10
C GLN A 21 3.02 -26.60 -12.35
N ARG A 22 1.72 -26.52 -12.58
CA ARG A 22 1.06 -27.01 -13.79
C ARG A 22 1.64 -26.34 -15.05
N ILE A 23 1.74 -25.00 -15.08
CA ILE A 23 2.31 -24.27 -16.22
C ILE A 23 3.74 -24.74 -16.52
N ARG A 24 4.57 -24.90 -15.50
CA ARG A 24 5.96 -25.40 -15.64
C ARG A 24 6.03 -26.82 -16.15
N GLN A 25 5.14 -27.70 -15.68
CA GLN A 25 5.11 -29.12 -16.12
C GLN A 25 4.57 -29.29 -17.53
N THR A 26 3.51 -28.54 -17.88
CA THR A 26 2.87 -28.63 -19.20
C THR A 26 3.56 -27.79 -20.26
N GLN A 27 4.44 -26.85 -19.85
CA GLN A 27 5.04 -25.84 -20.72
C GLN A 27 4.00 -25.11 -21.57
N ALA A 28 2.84 -24.81 -20.96
CA ALA A 28 1.73 -24.15 -21.64
C ALA A 28 0.97 -23.23 -20.69
N VAL A 29 0.52 -22.10 -21.21
CA VAL A 29 -0.41 -21.17 -20.58
C VAL A 29 -1.76 -21.25 -21.31
N TRP A 30 -2.85 -21.36 -20.56
CA TRP A 30 -4.20 -21.39 -21.11
C TRP A 30 -4.78 -19.98 -21.22
N LEU A 31 -4.58 -19.32 -22.38
CA LEU A 31 -5.06 -17.96 -22.60
C LEU A 31 -6.57 -17.87 -22.37
N ARG A 32 -6.96 -17.09 -21.33
CA ARG A 32 -8.36 -16.94 -20.88
C ARG A 32 -9.06 -18.30 -20.68
N ARG A 33 -8.33 -19.34 -20.24
CA ARG A 33 -8.83 -20.71 -20.03
C ARG A 33 -9.40 -21.39 -21.29
N ARG A 34 -9.11 -20.88 -22.49
CA ARG A 34 -9.68 -21.38 -23.76
C ARG A 34 -8.65 -21.97 -24.70
N TRP A 35 -7.49 -21.35 -24.84
CA TRP A 35 -6.48 -21.76 -25.82
C TRP A 35 -5.16 -22.06 -25.12
N ALA A 36 -4.65 -23.29 -25.31
CA ALA A 36 -3.32 -23.64 -24.84
C ALA A 36 -2.28 -23.00 -25.77
N ILE A 37 -1.40 -22.18 -25.20
CA ILE A 37 -0.28 -21.56 -25.89
C ILE A 37 1.00 -22.14 -25.32
N PRO A 38 1.97 -22.59 -26.16
CA PRO A 38 3.29 -22.99 -25.69
C PRO A 38 3.90 -21.83 -24.87
N PHE A 39 4.45 -22.16 -23.71
CA PHE A 39 5.10 -21.20 -22.83
C PHE A 39 6.20 -21.85 -22.02
N GLN A 40 7.42 -21.38 -22.21
CA GLN A 40 8.60 -21.82 -21.47
C GLN A 40 9.10 -20.66 -20.60
N GLU A 41 8.97 -20.77 -19.27
CA GLU A 41 9.34 -19.72 -18.34
C GLU A 41 10.77 -19.17 -18.55
N LYS A 42 11.71 -20.02 -18.93
CA LYS A 42 13.13 -19.63 -19.11
C LYS A 42 13.41 -18.80 -20.36
N THR A 43 12.64 -18.98 -21.42
CA THR A 43 12.84 -18.31 -22.72
C THR A 43 11.82 -17.19 -22.94
N ASP A 44 10.59 -17.41 -22.51
CA ASP A 44 9.46 -16.52 -22.84
C ASP A 44 9.21 -15.47 -21.75
N LEU A 45 9.80 -15.64 -20.56
CA LEU A 45 9.80 -14.62 -19.50
C LEU A 45 11.22 -14.05 -19.35
N GLN A 46 11.41 -12.85 -19.87
CA GLN A 46 12.71 -12.18 -19.90
C GLN A 46 12.74 -10.99 -18.92
N PHE A 47 13.78 -10.92 -18.09
CA PHE A 47 14.03 -9.80 -17.20
C PHE A 47 15.16 -8.93 -17.73
N HIS A 48 14.92 -7.64 -17.88
CA HIS A 48 15.87 -6.68 -18.40
C HIS A 48 16.38 -5.75 -17.30
N TRP A 49 17.68 -5.48 -17.29
CA TRP A 49 18.32 -4.56 -16.33
C TRP A 49 18.06 -3.07 -16.64
N GLN A 50 17.75 -2.76 -17.90
CA GLN A 50 17.46 -1.41 -18.32
C GLN A 50 15.96 -1.15 -18.15
N PRO A 51 15.57 -0.09 -17.41
CA PRO A 51 14.17 0.29 -17.29
C PRO A 51 13.62 0.77 -18.63
N LEU A 52 12.32 0.64 -18.81
CA LEU A 52 11.62 1.28 -19.92
C LEU A 52 11.56 2.80 -19.72
N PRO A 53 11.49 3.60 -20.80
CA PRO A 53 11.66 5.06 -20.71
C PRO A 53 10.66 5.77 -19.80
N PHE A 54 9.40 5.31 -19.75
CA PHE A 54 8.35 5.99 -18.99
C PHE A 54 8.39 5.66 -17.49
N HIS A 55 8.55 4.36 -17.13
CA HIS A 55 8.56 3.94 -15.74
C HIS A 55 9.37 2.64 -15.58
N PRO A 56 10.15 2.46 -14.49
CA PRO A 56 10.96 1.25 -14.30
C PRO A 56 10.14 -0.04 -14.17
N ASN A 57 8.93 0.04 -13.61
CA ASN A 57 8.06 -1.13 -13.49
C ASN A 57 7.22 -1.33 -14.76
N GLY A 58 7.89 -1.56 -15.87
CA GLY A 58 7.28 -1.80 -17.17
C GLY A 58 7.27 -3.28 -17.56
N MET A 59 6.23 -3.70 -18.28
CA MET A 59 6.07 -5.05 -18.80
C MET A 59 5.63 -5.01 -20.26
N VAL A 60 6.33 -5.75 -21.13
CA VAL A 60 6.00 -5.87 -22.55
C VAL A 60 5.44 -7.26 -22.81
N PHE A 61 4.29 -7.34 -23.44
CA PHE A 61 3.70 -8.57 -23.95
C PHE A 61 3.86 -8.60 -25.46
N THR A 62 4.44 -9.68 -25.99
CA THR A 62 4.57 -9.93 -27.44
C THR A 62 3.88 -11.24 -27.78
N ALA A 63 2.88 -11.18 -28.66
CA ALA A 63 2.24 -12.37 -29.23
C ALA A 63 2.89 -12.67 -30.58
N LEU A 64 3.28 -13.94 -30.78
CA LEU A 64 3.93 -14.44 -31.98
C LEU A 64 3.01 -15.48 -32.67
N ASP A 65 3.13 -15.63 -33.97
CA ASP A 65 2.54 -16.74 -34.71
C ASP A 65 3.45 -17.99 -34.66
N ALA A 66 3.01 -19.07 -35.29
CA ALA A 66 3.77 -20.33 -35.34
C ALA A 66 5.12 -20.24 -36.10
N THR A 67 5.34 -19.15 -36.82
CA THR A 67 6.58 -18.85 -37.56
C THR A 67 7.41 -17.76 -36.92
N GLU A 68 7.09 -17.43 -35.64
CA GLU A 68 7.74 -16.39 -34.82
C GLU A 68 7.54 -14.94 -35.31
N ASN A 69 6.60 -14.69 -36.19
CA ASN A 69 6.26 -13.33 -36.58
C ASN A 69 5.45 -12.66 -35.47
N GLN A 70 5.75 -11.41 -35.20
CA GLN A 70 5.04 -10.62 -34.21
C GLN A 70 3.61 -10.27 -34.69
N LEU A 71 2.62 -10.84 -34.00
CA LEU A 71 1.21 -10.52 -34.23
C LEU A 71 0.77 -9.27 -33.50
N ARG A 72 1.23 -9.12 -32.23
CA ARG A 72 0.87 -7.99 -31.38
C ARG A 72 1.96 -7.73 -30.36
N ARG A 73 2.17 -6.44 -30.02
CA ARG A 73 3.01 -6.00 -28.93
C ARG A 73 2.27 -4.95 -28.12
N CYS A 74 2.27 -5.09 -26.80
CA CYS A 74 1.64 -4.13 -25.87
C CYS A 74 2.59 -3.89 -24.69
N THR A 75 2.74 -2.63 -24.31
CA THR A 75 3.52 -2.23 -23.15
C THR A 75 2.59 -1.70 -22.07
N TYR A 76 2.81 -2.14 -20.83
CA TYR A 76 2.08 -1.70 -19.66
C TYR A 76 3.05 -1.27 -18.56
N TYR A 77 2.67 -0.29 -17.77
CA TYR A 77 3.45 0.23 -16.66
C TYR A 77 2.64 0.19 -15.37
N SER A 78 3.21 -0.39 -14.31
CA SER A 78 2.65 -0.32 -12.96
C SER A 78 3.23 0.91 -12.26
N ILE A 79 2.40 1.93 -12.05
CA ILE A 79 2.81 3.25 -11.55
C ILE A 79 2.51 3.44 -10.05
N GLY A 80 2.35 2.34 -9.32
CA GLY A 80 2.01 2.34 -7.90
C GLY A 80 0.50 2.33 -7.62
N GLY A 81 0.10 2.02 -6.39
CA GLY A 81 -1.29 2.02 -5.96
C GLY A 81 -2.24 1.08 -6.70
N GLY A 82 -1.72 0.05 -7.40
CA GLY A 82 -2.51 -0.84 -8.25
C GLY A 82 -2.86 -0.25 -9.63
N PHE A 83 -2.42 0.96 -9.94
CA PHE A 83 -2.66 1.58 -11.24
C PHE A 83 -1.75 1.01 -12.32
N VAL A 84 -2.35 0.58 -13.42
CA VAL A 84 -1.65 0.10 -14.60
C VAL A 84 -2.07 0.98 -15.79
N VAL A 85 -1.09 1.54 -16.48
CA VAL A 85 -1.30 2.34 -17.69
C VAL A 85 -0.65 1.65 -18.88
N ASP A 86 -1.24 1.77 -20.05
CA ASP A 86 -0.63 1.36 -21.31
C ASP A 86 0.27 2.48 -21.86
N GLU A 87 0.99 2.16 -22.94
CA GLU A 87 1.91 3.10 -23.57
C GLU A 87 1.22 4.38 -24.09
N GLN A 88 -0.05 4.30 -24.49
CA GLN A 88 -0.81 5.45 -24.98
C GLN A 88 -1.23 6.36 -23.84
N ALA A 89 -1.77 5.79 -22.76
CA ALA A 89 -2.15 6.53 -21.56
C ALA A 89 -0.93 7.14 -20.88
N ALA A 90 0.21 6.45 -20.89
CA ALA A 90 1.48 6.94 -20.39
C ALA A 90 1.97 8.19 -21.15
N CYS A 91 1.84 8.21 -22.49
CA CYS A 91 2.23 9.34 -23.33
C CYS A 91 1.32 10.57 -23.16
N LEU A 92 0.07 10.38 -22.72
CA LEU A 92 -0.90 11.46 -22.61
C LEU A 92 -0.94 12.13 -21.24
N ASP A 93 -0.16 11.64 -20.27
CA ASP A 93 -0.21 12.06 -18.86
C ASP A 93 -1.65 12.10 -18.29
N GLN A 94 -2.52 11.25 -18.87
CA GLN A 94 -3.94 11.22 -18.61
C GLN A 94 -4.32 10.00 -17.75
N LEU A 95 -4.06 10.06 -16.47
CA LEU A 95 -4.91 9.38 -15.51
C LEU A 95 -6.21 10.17 -15.40
N GLN A 96 -7.07 10.09 -16.42
CA GLN A 96 -8.44 10.59 -16.33
C GLN A 96 -9.24 9.68 -15.38
N LEU A 97 -9.01 9.85 -14.09
CA LEU A 97 -9.94 9.43 -13.06
C LEU A 97 -11.20 10.29 -13.24
N HIS A 98 -12.28 9.67 -13.64
CA HIS A 98 -13.64 10.21 -13.77
C HIS A 98 -13.78 11.74 -13.78
N GLN A 99 -14.08 12.33 -14.91
CA GLN A 99 -14.34 13.78 -15.08
C GLN A 99 -15.71 14.23 -14.53
N SER A 100 -16.41 13.37 -13.77
CA SER A 100 -17.66 13.76 -13.16
C SER A 100 -17.41 14.81 -12.08
N PRO A 101 -18.04 15.98 -12.12
CA PRO A 101 -17.87 17.00 -11.10
C PRO A 101 -18.38 16.46 -9.76
N VAL A 102 -17.51 16.47 -8.75
CA VAL A 102 -17.86 16.09 -7.39
C VAL A 102 -18.36 17.33 -6.60
N PRO A 103 -19.19 17.17 -5.56
CA PRO A 103 -19.68 18.28 -4.77
C PRO A 103 -18.57 19.12 -4.11
N TYR A 104 -17.49 18.48 -3.65
CA TYR A 104 -16.39 19.13 -2.94
C TYR A 104 -15.04 18.78 -3.60
N PRO A 105 -14.72 19.39 -4.76
CA PRO A 105 -13.44 19.11 -5.42
C PRO A 105 -12.28 19.72 -4.63
N PHE A 106 -11.20 18.97 -4.44
CA PHE A 106 -10.00 19.46 -3.78
C PHE A 106 -8.75 18.88 -4.46
N LYS A 107 -7.71 19.69 -4.52
CA LYS A 107 -6.38 19.30 -4.98
C LYS A 107 -5.32 19.46 -3.90
N THR A 108 -5.59 20.29 -2.91
CA THR A 108 -4.69 20.59 -1.81
C THR A 108 -5.38 20.30 -0.46
N ALA A 109 -4.59 20.12 0.60
CA ALA A 109 -5.11 20.00 1.96
C ALA A 109 -5.82 21.30 2.38
N ARG A 110 -5.34 22.44 1.90
CA ARG A 110 -6.01 23.74 2.11
C ARG A 110 -7.43 23.74 1.53
N ASP A 111 -7.62 23.25 0.30
CA ASP A 111 -8.95 23.18 -0.31
C ASP A 111 -9.86 22.26 0.48
N LEU A 112 -9.34 21.08 0.86
CA LEU A 112 -10.05 20.09 1.67
C LEU A 112 -10.54 20.70 2.99
N LEU A 113 -9.65 21.35 3.76
CA LEU A 113 -9.99 22.01 5.02
C LEU A 113 -10.98 23.18 4.83
N HIS A 114 -10.83 23.93 3.72
CA HIS A 114 -11.74 25.02 3.39
C HIS A 114 -13.17 24.50 3.16
N HIS A 115 -13.33 23.43 2.39
CA HIS A 115 -14.65 22.82 2.17
C HIS A 115 -15.24 22.24 3.46
N CYS A 116 -14.43 21.55 4.28
CA CYS A 116 -14.86 21.06 5.58
C CYS A 116 -15.40 22.18 6.46
N HIS A 117 -14.67 23.30 6.53
CA HIS A 117 -15.08 24.46 7.32
C HIS A 117 -16.36 25.13 6.79
N GLN A 118 -16.47 25.33 5.48
CA GLN A 118 -17.65 25.96 4.87
C GLN A 118 -18.91 25.11 5.01
N ALA A 119 -18.79 23.80 4.84
CA ALA A 119 -19.94 22.89 4.88
C ALA A 119 -20.25 22.38 6.30
N GLY A 120 -19.36 22.61 7.28
CA GLY A 120 -19.48 22.05 8.62
C GLY A 120 -19.30 20.52 8.66
N LEU A 121 -18.55 19.95 7.71
CA LEU A 121 -18.34 18.51 7.55
C LEU A 121 -16.97 18.09 8.08
N THR A 122 -16.88 16.85 8.54
CA THR A 122 -15.61 16.16 8.73
C THR A 122 -15.02 15.73 7.37
N ILE A 123 -13.75 15.29 7.34
CA ILE A 123 -13.13 14.84 6.09
C ILE A 123 -13.83 13.59 5.56
N SER A 124 -14.19 12.65 6.44
CA SER A 124 -14.90 11.43 6.01
C SER A 124 -16.28 11.73 5.44
N GLU A 125 -17.04 12.65 6.04
CA GLU A 125 -18.34 13.07 5.54
C GLU A 125 -18.22 13.75 4.17
N LEU A 126 -17.26 14.65 4.00
CA LEU A 126 -16.98 15.29 2.70
C LEU A 126 -16.62 14.25 1.64
N MET A 127 -15.75 13.28 1.96
CA MET A 127 -15.39 12.20 1.04
C MET A 127 -16.59 11.32 0.72
N LEU A 128 -17.45 11.02 1.67
CA LEU A 128 -18.68 10.26 1.44
C LEU A 128 -19.59 10.98 0.44
N GLU A 129 -19.77 12.29 0.58
CA GLU A 129 -20.57 13.09 -0.37
C GLU A 129 -19.95 13.06 -1.77
N ASN A 130 -18.63 13.15 -1.89
CA ASN A 130 -17.95 13.04 -3.18
C ASN A 130 -18.15 11.64 -3.81
N GLU A 131 -17.97 10.56 -3.03
CA GLU A 131 -18.15 9.18 -3.49
C GLU A 131 -19.59 8.88 -3.94
N LYS A 132 -20.58 9.53 -3.36
CA LYS A 132 -22.01 9.40 -3.75
C LYS A 132 -22.29 9.89 -5.18
N THR A 133 -21.36 10.59 -5.83
CA THR A 133 -21.45 10.93 -7.25
C THR A 133 -21.49 9.68 -8.14
N TRP A 134 -20.85 8.59 -7.74
CA TRP A 134 -20.70 7.40 -8.59
C TRP A 134 -21.49 6.19 -8.09
N ARG A 135 -21.81 6.13 -6.79
CA ARG A 135 -22.46 4.96 -6.17
C ARG A 135 -23.24 5.35 -4.93
N THR A 136 -24.17 4.51 -4.50
CA THR A 136 -24.98 4.77 -3.32
C THR A 136 -24.13 4.66 -2.04
N GLU A 137 -24.53 5.37 -0.98
CA GLU A 137 -23.89 5.27 0.32
C GLU A 137 -23.83 3.82 0.83
N ALA A 138 -24.90 3.05 0.66
CA ALA A 138 -24.93 1.65 1.06
C ALA A 138 -23.88 0.83 0.32
N ALA A 139 -23.67 1.05 -0.98
CA ALA A 139 -22.64 0.38 -1.75
C ALA A 139 -21.23 0.80 -1.27
N ILE A 140 -21.00 2.09 -1.01
CA ILE A 140 -19.71 2.60 -0.50
C ILE A 140 -19.37 1.92 0.83
N ARG A 141 -20.32 1.87 1.76
CA ARG A 141 -20.12 1.23 3.07
C ARG A 141 -19.83 -0.26 2.94
N THR A 142 -20.60 -0.96 2.10
CA THR A 142 -20.40 -2.38 1.84
C THR A 142 -19.01 -2.68 1.28
N ASP A 143 -18.58 -1.91 0.28
CA ASP A 143 -17.29 -2.09 -0.37
C ASP A 143 -16.12 -1.79 0.58
N LEU A 144 -16.21 -0.73 1.40
CA LEU A 144 -15.16 -0.40 2.36
C LEU A 144 -15.08 -1.45 3.49
N LEU A 145 -16.21 -1.96 3.97
CA LEU A 145 -16.22 -3.04 4.96
C LEU A 145 -15.72 -4.36 4.36
N TRP A 146 -15.96 -4.61 3.07
CA TRP A 146 -15.36 -5.76 2.38
C TRP A 146 -13.83 -5.63 2.29
N LEU A 147 -13.29 -4.44 1.98
CA LEU A 147 -11.84 -4.21 2.01
C LEU A 147 -11.28 -4.46 3.41
N TRP A 148 -11.99 -4.02 4.45
CA TRP A 148 -11.60 -4.30 5.83
C TRP A 148 -11.59 -5.80 6.14
N GLN A 149 -12.57 -6.55 5.66
CA GLN A 149 -12.59 -8.01 5.82
C GLN A 149 -11.37 -8.67 5.14
N VAL A 150 -11.02 -8.24 3.92
CA VAL A 150 -9.81 -8.73 3.23
C VAL A 150 -8.54 -8.44 4.04
N MET A 151 -8.43 -7.26 4.66
CA MET A 151 -7.31 -6.93 5.55
C MET A 151 -7.26 -7.85 6.77
N GLN A 152 -8.40 -8.13 7.39
CA GLN A 152 -8.50 -9.04 8.54
C GLN A 152 -8.09 -10.47 8.15
N ASP A 153 -8.59 -10.98 7.04
CA ASP A 153 -8.27 -12.30 6.52
C ASP A 153 -6.76 -12.45 6.24
N CYS A 154 -6.15 -11.40 5.69
CA CYS A 154 -4.70 -11.34 5.47
C CYS A 154 -3.92 -11.45 6.79
N VAL A 155 -4.30 -10.69 7.80
CA VAL A 155 -3.67 -10.75 9.15
C VAL A 155 -3.85 -12.14 9.76
N VAL A 156 -5.05 -12.71 9.70
CA VAL A 156 -5.33 -14.05 10.23
C VAL A 156 -4.45 -15.10 9.55
N ARG A 157 -4.31 -15.01 8.23
CA ARG A 157 -3.46 -15.92 7.45
C ARG A 157 -1.99 -15.75 7.83
N GLY A 158 -1.46 -14.53 7.87
CA GLY A 158 -0.07 -14.25 8.25
C GLY A 158 0.29 -14.71 9.66
N CYS A 159 -0.65 -14.60 10.61
CA CYS A 159 -0.51 -15.10 11.98
C CYS A 159 -0.50 -16.63 12.12
N ARG A 160 -0.86 -17.37 11.06
CA ARG A 160 -0.90 -18.83 11.06
C ARG A 160 0.16 -19.47 10.15
N THR A 161 0.69 -18.70 9.20
CA THR A 161 1.60 -19.23 8.19
C THR A 161 3.04 -19.13 8.69
N GLU A 162 3.69 -20.28 8.81
CA GLU A 162 5.08 -20.42 9.20
C GLU A 162 5.97 -20.66 7.96
N GLY A 163 7.28 -20.71 8.16
CA GLY A 163 8.25 -21.11 7.14
C GLY A 163 9.16 -19.98 6.71
N ILE A 164 9.69 -20.11 5.49
CA ILE A 164 10.66 -19.19 4.89
C ILE A 164 10.00 -18.46 3.72
N LEU A 165 10.21 -17.16 3.64
CA LEU A 165 9.73 -16.34 2.53
C LEU A 165 10.43 -16.72 1.21
N PRO A 166 9.72 -16.65 0.07
CA PRO A 166 10.29 -16.96 -1.24
C PRO A 166 11.33 -15.90 -1.67
N GLY A 167 12.15 -16.21 -2.70
CA GLY A 167 13.06 -15.24 -3.33
C GLY A 167 14.54 -15.38 -2.97
N GLY A 168 14.91 -16.35 -2.13
CA GLY A 168 16.33 -16.72 -1.92
C GLY A 168 17.02 -16.09 -0.71
N LEU A 169 16.49 -15.03 -0.11
CA LEU A 169 17.07 -14.41 1.10
C LEU A 169 16.92 -15.26 2.37
N LYS A 170 16.16 -16.35 2.30
CA LYS A 170 15.91 -17.28 3.43
C LYS A 170 15.34 -16.58 4.68
N VAL A 171 14.60 -15.49 4.51
CA VAL A 171 13.96 -14.77 5.62
C VAL A 171 12.88 -15.64 6.24
N LYS A 172 13.03 -15.95 7.55
CA LYS A 172 12.02 -16.69 8.30
C LYS A 172 10.82 -15.80 8.60
N ARG A 173 9.61 -16.32 8.44
CA ARG A 173 8.39 -15.67 8.91
C ARG A 173 8.43 -15.58 10.44
N ARG A 174 8.03 -14.43 10.98
CA ARG A 174 8.07 -14.12 12.41
C ARG A 174 6.68 -13.90 13.00
N ALA A 175 5.70 -13.57 12.15
CA ALA A 175 4.37 -13.21 12.62
C ALA A 175 3.68 -14.35 13.37
N ALA A 176 3.79 -15.60 12.90
CA ALA A 176 3.19 -16.75 13.56
C ALA A 176 3.79 -16.99 14.96
N ASP A 177 5.13 -16.97 15.10
CA ASP A 177 5.82 -17.15 16.37
C ASP A 177 5.45 -16.02 17.36
N LEU A 178 5.43 -14.77 16.88
CA LEU A 178 5.05 -13.61 17.68
C LEU A 178 3.59 -13.70 18.15
N TYR A 179 2.69 -14.12 17.26
CA TYR A 179 1.27 -14.32 17.61
C TYR A 179 1.10 -15.33 18.74
N GLN A 180 1.77 -16.48 18.67
CA GLN A 180 1.72 -17.49 19.74
C GLN A 180 2.29 -16.93 21.06
N THR A 181 3.38 -16.21 20.98
CA THR A 181 4.00 -15.56 22.16
C THR A 181 3.04 -14.57 22.82
N LEU A 182 2.38 -13.71 22.05
CA LEU A 182 1.45 -12.72 22.59
C LEU A 182 0.19 -13.35 23.18
N LYS A 183 -0.30 -14.46 22.59
CA LYS A 183 -1.44 -15.20 23.16
C LYS A 183 -1.14 -15.84 24.51
N GLN A 184 0.09 -16.27 24.75
CA GLN A 184 0.51 -16.92 25.99
C GLN A 184 0.80 -15.95 27.12
N ARG A 185 1.04 -14.65 26.83
CA ARG A 185 1.45 -13.62 27.80
C ARG A 185 0.30 -12.86 28.46
N SER A 186 -0.91 -13.40 28.55
CA SER A 186 -2.09 -12.68 29.01
C SER A 186 -1.95 -12.00 30.40
N GLU A 187 -1.22 -12.60 31.35
CA GLU A 187 -0.99 -12.01 32.67
C GLU A 187 0.13 -10.95 32.67
N TYR A 188 1.19 -11.16 31.87
CA TYR A 188 2.28 -10.19 31.73
C TYR A 188 1.87 -8.96 30.89
N ALA A 189 0.93 -9.10 29.96
CA ALA A 189 0.43 -8.00 29.16
C ALA A 189 -0.26 -6.90 29.99
N LEU A 190 -0.81 -7.26 31.16
CA LEU A 190 -1.39 -6.29 32.09
C LEU A 190 -0.32 -5.46 32.82
N ALA A 191 0.91 -5.95 32.91
CA ALA A 191 2.02 -5.29 33.58
C ALA A 191 2.86 -4.41 32.62
N ASP A 192 2.83 -4.66 31.31
CA ASP A 192 3.57 -3.89 30.31
C ASP A 192 2.65 -2.99 29.49
N PRO A 193 2.65 -1.66 29.75
CA PRO A 193 1.84 -0.69 29.01
C PRO A 193 2.17 -0.63 27.50
N LEU A 194 3.36 -1.09 27.08
CA LEU A 194 3.83 -1.06 25.69
C LEU A 194 3.44 -2.33 24.91
N SER A 195 2.85 -3.32 25.56
CA SER A 195 2.43 -4.57 24.93
C SER A 195 1.51 -4.38 23.71
N ILE A 196 0.77 -3.26 23.65
CA ILE A 196 -0.06 -2.89 22.49
C ILE A 196 0.82 -2.68 21.25
N MET A 197 2.04 -2.18 21.39
CA MET A 197 2.97 -2.00 20.28
C MET A 197 3.33 -3.34 19.62
N ASP A 198 3.49 -4.39 20.42
CA ASP A 198 3.78 -5.74 19.91
C ASP A 198 2.64 -6.27 19.04
N TRP A 199 1.39 -6.02 19.42
CA TRP A 199 0.23 -6.36 18.60
C TRP A 199 0.19 -5.57 17.28
N VAL A 200 0.48 -4.27 17.31
CA VAL A 200 0.55 -3.44 16.09
C VAL A 200 1.67 -3.93 15.17
N ASN A 201 2.85 -4.21 15.72
CA ASN A 201 3.96 -4.78 14.98
C ASN A 201 3.58 -6.13 14.35
N LEU A 202 2.93 -7.00 15.11
CA LEU A 202 2.43 -8.29 14.62
C LEU A 202 1.52 -8.11 13.40
N TYR A 203 0.53 -7.23 13.48
CA TYR A 203 -0.42 -7.04 12.37
C TYR A 203 0.26 -6.54 11.10
N ALA A 204 1.16 -5.56 11.24
CA ALA A 204 1.92 -5.05 10.11
C ALA A 204 2.85 -6.12 9.49
N MET A 205 3.54 -6.88 10.33
CA MET A 205 4.41 -7.97 9.87
C MET A 205 3.61 -9.09 9.19
N ALA A 206 2.48 -9.50 9.75
CA ALA A 206 1.62 -10.54 9.18
C ALA A 206 1.19 -10.20 7.75
N VAL A 207 0.74 -8.95 7.52
CA VAL A 207 0.37 -8.50 6.17
C VAL A 207 1.57 -8.48 5.23
N ASN A 208 2.73 -7.98 5.68
CA ASN A 208 3.89 -7.88 4.80
C ASN A 208 4.54 -9.24 4.48
N GLU A 209 4.50 -10.18 5.40
CA GLU A 209 4.93 -11.56 5.13
C GLU A 209 4.00 -12.24 4.12
N GLU A 210 2.68 -11.98 4.18
CA GLU A 210 1.75 -12.43 3.16
C GLU A 210 2.01 -11.74 1.81
N ASN A 211 2.25 -10.42 1.80
CA ASN A 211 2.64 -9.70 0.58
C ASN A 211 3.90 -10.31 -0.06
N ALA A 212 4.95 -10.55 0.74
CA ALA A 212 6.19 -11.14 0.28
C ALA A 212 6.05 -12.58 -0.25
N ALA A 213 5.04 -13.30 0.22
CA ALA A 213 4.75 -14.67 -0.18
C ALA A 213 3.73 -14.79 -1.33
N GLY A 214 3.26 -13.68 -1.89
CA GLY A 214 2.24 -13.67 -2.94
C GLY A 214 0.81 -13.91 -2.44
N GLY A 215 0.56 -13.67 -1.15
CA GLY A 215 -0.77 -13.65 -0.56
C GLY A 215 -1.61 -12.47 -1.04
N ARG A 216 -2.91 -12.49 -0.70
CA ARG A 216 -3.82 -11.38 -1.03
C ARG A 216 -3.66 -10.27 0.01
N VAL A 217 -3.39 -9.05 -0.49
CA VAL A 217 -3.32 -7.83 0.33
C VAL A 217 -4.17 -6.73 -0.29
N VAL A 218 -4.63 -5.80 0.53
CA VAL A 218 -5.20 -4.54 0.04
C VAL A 218 -4.04 -3.58 -0.24
N THR A 219 -3.91 -3.14 -1.49
CA THR A 219 -2.85 -2.22 -1.92
C THR A 219 -3.20 -0.81 -1.48
N ALA A 220 -2.56 -0.30 -0.40
CA ALA A 220 -2.84 1.02 0.14
C ALA A 220 -1.63 1.61 0.90
N PRO A 221 -0.92 2.60 0.34
CA PRO A 221 -1.00 3.12 -1.04
C PRO A 221 -0.35 2.21 -2.06
N THR A 222 0.60 1.35 -1.66
CA THR A 222 1.32 0.37 -2.47
C THR A 222 1.39 -0.97 -1.76
N ASN A 223 1.80 -2.03 -2.46
CA ASN A 223 2.05 -3.34 -1.85
C ASN A 223 3.19 -3.29 -0.82
N GLY A 224 4.22 -2.49 -1.07
CA GLY A 224 5.36 -2.34 -0.14
C GLY A 224 4.98 -1.75 1.22
N ALA A 225 3.89 -1.01 1.30
CA ALA A 225 3.39 -0.37 2.52
C ALA A 225 2.02 -0.92 2.98
N ALA A 226 1.56 -2.04 2.42
CA ALA A 226 0.23 -2.59 2.64
C ALA A 226 -0.07 -3.02 4.11
N GLY A 227 0.94 -3.12 4.96
CA GLY A 227 0.78 -3.51 6.36
C GLY A 227 0.35 -2.39 7.31
N ILE A 228 0.57 -1.11 6.95
CA ILE A 228 0.37 0.01 7.87
C ILE A 228 -1.12 0.25 8.14
N ILE A 229 -1.92 0.44 7.10
CA ILE A 229 -3.38 0.68 7.23
C ILE A 229 -4.07 -0.46 8.02
N PRO A 230 -3.89 -1.74 7.67
CA PRO A 230 -4.48 -2.83 8.45
C PRO A 230 -4.03 -2.87 9.90
N ALA A 231 -2.75 -2.60 10.18
CA ALA A 231 -2.23 -2.62 11.54
C ALA A 231 -2.86 -1.52 12.41
N VAL A 232 -3.00 -0.30 11.87
CA VAL A 232 -3.63 0.81 12.60
C VAL A 232 -5.14 0.62 12.72
N LEU A 233 -5.82 0.03 11.72
CA LEU A 233 -7.23 -0.35 11.86
C LEU A 233 -7.45 -1.45 12.92
N HIS A 234 -6.56 -2.45 13.00
CA HIS A 234 -6.61 -3.42 14.09
C HIS A 234 -6.37 -2.78 15.45
N TYR A 235 -5.44 -1.80 15.53
CA TYR A 235 -5.27 -1.01 16.74
C TYR A 235 -6.56 -0.28 17.12
N TYR A 236 -7.20 0.41 16.16
CA TYR A 236 -8.47 1.09 16.37
C TYR A 236 -9.55 0.15 16.87
N THR A 237 -9.79 -0.95 16.14
CA THR A 237 -10.90 -1.85 16.43
C THR A 237 -10.73 -2.68 17.70
N ARG A 238 -9.49 -2.91 18.16
CA ARG A 238 -9.20 -3.79 19.30
C ARG A 238 -8.84 -3.06 20.58
N PHE A 239 -8.26 -1.86 20.49
CA PHE A 239 -7.70 -1.15 21.63
C PHE A 239 -8.31 0.23 21.87
N CYS A 240 -9.09 0.76 20.93
CA CYS A 240 -9.75 2.04 21.11
C CYS A 240 -11.19 1.85 21.57
N HIS A 241 -11.57 2.61 22.59
CA HIS A 241 -12.95 2.59 23.08
C HIS A 241 -13.89 3.20 22.03
N GLY A 242 -15.08 2.60 21.85
CA GLY A 242 -16.09 3.09 20.91
C GLY A 242 -15.81 2.78 19.43
N ALA A 243 -14.86 1.88 19.16
CA ALA A 243 -14.61 1.40 17.79
C ALA A 243 -15.87 0.72 17.21
N SER A 244 -16.13 0.95 15.92
CA SER A 244 -17.32 0.46 15.22
C SER A 244 -17.04 0.31 13.73
N ASP A 245 -17.92 -0.41 13.01
CA ASP A 245 -17.87 -0.51 11.55
C ASP A 245 -18.02 0.86 10.87
N ASP A 246 -18.83 1.76 11.45
CA ASP A 246 -18.89 3.15 10.98
C ASP A 246 -17.54 3.85 11.08
N GLY A 247 -16.86 3.68 12.19
CA GLY A 247 -15.50 4.21 12.37
C GLY A 247 -14.50 3.63 11.37
N VAL A 248 -14.62 2.35 11.01
CA VAL A 248 -13.78 1.73 9.95
C VAL A 248 -14.04 2.38 8.60
N VAL A 249 -15.33 2.60 8.24
CA VAL A 249 -15.70 3.30 7.00
C VAL A 249 -15.12 4.71 6.97
N ARG A 250 -15.30 5.48 8.05
CA ARG A 250 -14.75 6.84 8.18
C ARG A 250 -13.23 6.84 8.08
N PHE A 251 -12.55 5.91 8.75
CA PHE A 251 -11.10 5.76 8.66
C PHE A 251 -10.64 5.57 7.21
N LEU A 252 -11.26 4.66 6.46
CA LEU A 252 -10.87 4.38 5.08
C LEU A 252 -11.16 5.55 4.13
N LEU A 253 -12.25 6.30 4.34
CA LEU A 253 -12.55 7.51 3.58
C LEU A 253 -11.49 8.59 3.79
N VAL A 254 -11.09 8.84 5.04
CA VAL A 254 -10.03 9.82 5.36
C VAL A 254 -8.69 9.38 4.80
N ALA A 255 -8.34 8.10 4.96
CA ALA A 255 -7.12 7.55 4.39
C ALA A 255 -7.07 7.75 2.87
N GLY A 256 -8.21 7.54 2.18
CA GLY A 256 -8.37 7.81 0.75
C GLY A 256 -8.17 9.27 0.39
N ALA A 257 -8.78 10.21 1.14
CA ALA A 257 -8.61 11.65 0.92
C ALA A 257 -7.15 12.08 0.99
N ILE A 258 -6.43 11.61 2.01
CA ILE A 258 -5.01 11.92 2.20
C ILE A 258 -4.16 11.31 1.07
N ALA A 259 -4.43 10.05 0.67
CA ALA A 259 -3.74 9.41 -0.44
C ALA A 259 -3.88 10.18 -1.76
N MET A 260 -5.08 10.73 -2.03
CA MET A 260 -5.35 11.55 -3.21
C MET A 260 -4.46 12.79 -3.25
N LEU A 261 -4.23 13.47 -2.12
CA LEU A 261 -3.35 14.64 -2.05
C LEU A 261 -1.91 14.29 -2.45
N TYR A 262 -1.40 13.15 -1.98
CA TYR A 262 -0.05 12.69 -2.36
C TYR A 262 0.04 12.28 -3.82
N LYS A 263 -0.97 11.60 -4.34
CA LYS A 263 -1.02 11.19 -5.74
C LYS A 263 -1.08 12.38 -6.69
N GLU A 264 -1.85 13.41 -6.35
CA GLU A 264 -2.03 14.60 -7.18
C GLU A 264 -0.77 15.51 -7.17
N ASN A 265 -0.12 15.68 -6.01
CA ASN A 265 0.90 16.71 -5.81
C ASN A 265 2.34 16.17 -5.70
N ALA A 266 2.51 14.85 -5.65
CA ALA A 266 3.82 14.20 -5.54
C ALA A 266 3.83 12.85 -6.26
N SER A 267 4.05 11.77 -5.53
CA SER A 267 3.95 10.39 -6.01
C SER A 267 3.68 9.45 -4.84
N ILE A 268 3.05 8.31 -5.14
CA ILE A 268 2.88 7.20 -4.19
C ILE A 268 3.76 5.99 -4.57
N SER A 269 4.72 6.17 -5.47
CA SER A 269 5.61 5.11 -5.97
C SER A 269 7.00 5.19 -5.33
N GLY A 270 7.48 4.07 -4.80
CA GLY A 270 8.86 3.94 -4.31
C GLY A 270 9.91 4.10 -5.39
N ALA A 271 9.56 3.78 -6.64
CA ALA A 271 10.41 3.96 -7.81
C ALA A 271 10.62 5.44 -8.18
N ASP A 272 9.64 6.30 -7.87
CA ASP A 272 9.72 7.73 -8.16
C ASP A 272 10.38 8.52 -7.03
N VAL A 273 9.96 8.27 -5.79
CA VAL A 273 10.31 9.11 -4.64
C VAL A 273 10.89 8.35 -3.45
N GLY A 274 11.21 7.07 -3.59
CA GLY A 274 11.67 6.24 -2.49
C GLY A 274 10.53 5.79 -1.54
N CYS A 275 10.88 5.13 -0.44
CA CYS A 275 9.88 4.65 0.54
C CYS A 275 9.13 5.75 1.29
N GLN A 276 9.54 7.02 1.20
CA GLN A 276 8.71 8.13 1.68
C GLN A 276 7.36 8.17 0.94
N GLY A 277 7.33 7.79 -0.37
CA GLY A 277 6.10 7.66 -1.17
C GLY A 277 5.24 6.44 -0.83
N GLU A 278 5.78 5.44 -0.18
CA GLU A 278 5.07 4.23 0.21
C GLU A 278 4.76 4.23 1.72
N VAL A 279 5.77 3.97 2.54
CA VAL A 279 5.66 3.90 4.01
C VAL A 279 5.30 5.26 4.60
N GLY A 280 5.90 6.35 4.09
CA GLY A 280 5.60 7.71 4.55
C GLY A 280 4.15 8.10 4.25
N VAL A 281 3.68 7.84 3.02
CA VAL A 281 2.29 8.10 2.63
C VAL A 281 1.32 7.25 3.44
N ALA A 282 1.57 5.94 3.58
CA ALA A 282 0.72 5.06 4.39
C ALA A 282 0.66 5.49 5.87
N CYS A 283 1.80 5.92 6.43
CA CYS A 283 1.87 6.47 7.79
C CYS A 283 1.02 7.73 7.92
N SER A 284 1.13 8.67 6.97
CA SER A 284 0.33 9.90 6.92
C SER A 284 -1.17 9.61 6.80
N MET A 285 -1.56 8.71 5.88
CA MET A 285 -2.95 8.25 5.71
C MET A 285 -3.51 7.68 6.99
N ALA A 286 -2.78 6.76 7.62
CA ALA A 286 -3.22 6.08 8.84
C ALA A 286 -3.28 7.04 10.05
N ALA A 287 -2.35 7.99 10.14
CA ALA A 287 -2.31 8.97 11.22
C ALA A 287 -3.52 9.92 11.17
N GLY A 288 -3.80 10.50 10.01
CA GLY A 288 -4.96 11.37 9.83
C GLY A 288 -6.28 10.60 10.03
N ALA A 289 -6.39 9.42 9.45
CA ALA A 289 -7.58 8.57 9.59
C ALA A 289 -7.85 8.18 11.06
N LEU A 290 -6.82 7.79 11.79
CA LEU A 290 -6.94 7.47 13.22
C LEU A 290 -7.33 8.71 14.03
N ALA A 291 -6.76 9.88 13.72
CA ALA A 291 -7.08 11.11 14.42
C ALA A 291 -8.58 11.45 14.29
N GLU A 292 -9.17 11.32 13.09
CA GLU A 292 -10.59 11.59 12.90
C GLU A 292 -11.50 10.62 13.67
N VAL A 293 -11.24 9.32 13.59
CA VAL A 293 -12.10 8.33 14.28
C VAL A 293 -11.95 8.36 15.80
N LEU A 294 -10.92 9.02 16.32
CA LEU A 294 -10.74 9.35 17.73
C LEU A 294 -11.31 10.71 18.11
N GLY A 295 -12.06 11.37 17.22
CA GLY A 295 -12.78 12.62 17.48
C GLY A 295 -12.00 13.90 17.17
N GLY A 296 -10.91 13.80 16.40
CA GLY A 296 -10.15 14.97 15.95
C GLY A 296 -10.91 15.84 14.96
N SER A 297 -10.72 17.17 15.08
CA SER A 297 -11.19 18.13 14.08
C SER A 297 -10.44 17.97 12.75
N PRO A 298 -10.99 18.47 11.61
CA PRO A 298 -10.28 18.42 10.32
C PRO A 298 -8.85 19.01 10.39
N ALA A 299 -8.62 20.06 11.17
CA ALA A 299 -7.28 20.62 11.36
C ALA A 299 -6.34 19.70 12.15
N GLN A 300 -6.85 18.96 13.15
CA GLN A 300 -6.07 17.96 13.87
C GLN A 300 -5.79 16.74 13.01
N VAL A 301 -6.70 16.36 12.12
CA VAL A 301 -6.53 15.28 11.14
C VAL A 301 -5.40 15.63 10.15
N GLU A 302 -5.42 16.85 9.62
CA GLU A 302 -4.37 17.35 8.71
C GLU A 302 -3.02 17.42 9.42
N ASN A 303 -2.97 17.89 10.66
CA ASN A 303 -1.75 17.93 11.46
C ASN A 303 -1.22 16.49 11.75
N ALA A 304 -2.10 15.54 12.05
CA ALA A 304 -1.66 14.13 12.23
C ALA A 304 -1.04 13.56 10.95
N ALA A 305 -1.65 13.83 9.80
CA ALA A 305 -1.15 13.40 8.50
C ALA A 305 0.19 14.05 8.16
N GLU A 306 0.33 15.34 8.46
CA GLU A 306 1.57 16.10 8.30
C GLU A 306 2.70 15.49 9.15
N ILE A 307 2.51 15.31 10.47
CA ILE A 307 3.49 14.69 11.37
C ILE A 307 3.90 13.31 10.85
N GLY A 308 2.91 12.52 10.39
CA GLY A 308 3.14 11.18 9.84
C GLY A 308 4.10 11.19 8.65
N MET A 309 4.01 12.17 7.74
CA MET A 309 4.92 12.27 6.59
C MET A 309 6.24 12.96 6.96
N GLU A 310 6.21 14.06 7.69
CA GLU A 310 7.42 14.83 8.04
C GLU A 310 8.53 13.93 8.58
N HIS A 311 8.16 12.99 9.45
CA HIS A 311 9.09 12.05 10.08
C HIS A 311 9.42 10.81 9.23
N ASN A 312 9.03 10.79 7.96
CA ASN A 312 9.39 9.81 6.95
C ASN A 312 10.05 10.43 5.70
N LEU A 313 10.28 11.76 5.69
CA LEU A 313 10.98 12.43 4.60
C LEU A 313 12.39 11.86 4.44
N GLY A 314 12.83 11.71 3.18
CA GLY A 314 14.13 11.18 2.83
C GLY A 314 14.27 9.66 2.94
N LEU A 315 13.20 8.92 3.26
CA LEU A 315 13.26 7.47 3.37
C LEU A 315 13.48 6.82 2.00
N THR A 316 14.64 6.16 1.86
CA THR A 316 15.06 5.49 0.62
C THR A 316 14.28 4.19 0.39
N CYS A 317 14.20 3.72 -0.87
CA CYS A 317 13.69 2.40 -1.23
C CYS A 317 14.85 1.53 -1.77
N ASP A 318 15.45 0.78 -0.88
CA ASP A 318 16.68 0.00 -1.07
C ASP A 318 16.57 -1.44 -0.53
N PRO A 319 15.53 -2.21 -0.95
CA PRO A 319 15.30 -3.54 -0.43
C PRO A 319 16.41 -4.51 -0.82
N VAL A 320 16.84 -5.35 0.12
CA VAL A 320 17.88 -6.36 -0.08
C VAL A 320 17.39 -7.37 -1.13
N GLY A 321 18.24 -7.65 -2.11
CA GLY A 321 17.91 -8.55 -3.23
C GLY A 321 16.74 -8.11 -4.10
N GLY A 322 16.29 -6.86 -4.01
CA GLY A 322 15.11 -6.35 -4.71
C GLY A 322 13.78 -6.92 -4.20
N LEU A 323 13.78 -7.57 -3.03
CA LEU A 323 12.62 -8.24 -2.46
C LEU A 323 11.96 -7.38 -1.38
N VAL A 324 10.63 -7.28 -1.41
CA VAL A 324 9.84 -6.54 -0.42
C VAL A 324 9.80 -7.33 0.92
N GLN A 325 10.98 -7.58 1.49
CA GLN A 325 11.19 -8.34 2.73
C GLN A 325 12.02 -7.53 3.73
N VAL A 326 13.29 -7.28 3.42
CA VAL A 326 14.22 -6.54 4.28
C VAL A 326 14.60 -5.23 3.59
N PRO A 327 14.32 -4.07 4.19
CA PRO A 327 13.73 -3.82 5.51
C PRO A 327 12.21 -3.62 5.49
N CYS A 328 11.52 -3.90 4.41
CA CYS A 328 10.12 -3.51 4.18
C CYS A 328 9.16 -4.01 5.25
N ILE A 329 9.30 -5.28 5.69
CA ILE A 329 8.43 -5.86 6.74
C ILE A 329 8.51 -5.03 8.02
N GLU A 330 9.73 -4.68 8.47
CA GLU A 330 9.95 -3.89 9.68
C GLU A 330 9.57 -2.41 9.50
N ARG A 331 9.81 -1.84 8.31
CA ARG A 331 9.38 -0.46 8.00
C ARG A 331 7.88 -0.26 8.14
N ASN A 332 7.08 -1.27 7.80
CA ASN A 332 5.62 -1.21 7.98
C ASN A 332 5.24 -1.23 9.47
N ALA A 333 5.87 -2.06 10.28
CA ALA A 333 5.65 -2.10 11.72
C ALA A 333 6.01 -0.74 12.35
N MET A 334 7.19 -0.19 12.02
CA MET A 334 7.62 1.13 12.48
C MET A 334 6.68 2.25 11.98
N GLY A 335 6.24 2.19 10.72
CA GLY A 335 5.31 3.15 10.13
C GLY A 335 3.94 3.15 10.83
N ALA A 336 3.42 1.98 11.19
CA ALA A 336 2.16 1.86 11.91
C ALA A 336 2.25 2.46 13.33
N ILE A 337 3.33 2.21 14.05
CA ILE A 337 3.57 2.82 15.38
C ILE A 337 3.73 4.34 15.26
N LYS A 338 4.49 4.84 14.28
CA LYS A 338 4.60 6.27 14.00
C LYS A 338 3.23 6.90 13.72
N ALA A 339 2.38 6.26 12.92
CA ALA A 339 1.04 6.75 12.61
C ALA A 339 0.17 6.92 13.87
N ILE A 340 0.17 5.92 14.75
CA ILE A 340 -0.55 5.97 16.02
C ILE A 340 -0.02 7.11 16.89
N ASN A 341 1.31 7.26 16.98
CA ASN A 341 1.92 8.32 17.77
C ASN A 341 1.62 9.71 17.18
N ALA A 342 1.68 9.89 15.87
CA ALA A 342 1.36 11.13 15.17
C ALA A 342 -0.09 11.56 15.43
N ALA A 343 -1.06 10.63 15.31
CA ALA A 343 -2.45 10.89 15.65
C ALA A 343 -2.62 11.33 17.11
N ARG A 344 -1.95 10.64 18.04
CA ARG A 344 -2.00 10.99 19.49
C ARG A 344 -1.39 12.35 19.78
N MET A 345 -0.31 12.73 19.11
CA MET A 345 0.31 14.05 19.26
C MET A 345 -0.61 15.15 18.75
N ALA A 346 -1.15 15.02 17.54
CA ALA A 346 -2.05 16.00 16.94
C ALA A 346 -3.32 16.22 17.77
N LEU A 347 -3.89 15.14 18.32
CA LEU A 347 -5.09 15.21 19.18
C LEU A 347 -4.86 15.91 20.52
N LYS A 348 -3.62 16.08 20.98
CA LYS A 348 -3.29 16.88 22.18
C LYS A 348 -3.17 18.36 21.89
N GLY A 349 -3.00 18.74 20.63
CA GLY A 349 -3.00 20.12 20.16
C GLY A 349 -4.39 20.63 19.82
N ASN A 350 -4.46 21.86 19.35
CA ASN A 350 -5.69 22.52 18.89
C ASN A 350 -5.84 22.54 17.36
N GLY A 351 -4.99 21.80 16.62
CA GLY A 351 -4.93 21.80 15.16
C GLY A 351 -4.11 22.93 14.54
N GLN A 352 -3.59 23.86 15.36
CA GLN A 352 -2.65 24.88 14.86
C GLN A 352 -1.23 24.32 14.87
N HIS A 353 -0.57 24.34 13.71
CA HIS A 353 0.79 23.83 13.54
C HIS A 353 1.55 24.66 12.49
N TYR A 354 2.87 24.54 12.49
CA TYR A 354 3.75 25.42 11.74
C TYR A 354 3.90 24.98 10.26
N VAL A 355 4.02 23.69 10.02
CA VAL A 355 4.16 23.09 8.70
C VAL A 355 2.83 22.50 8.25
N SER A 356 2.29 22.93 7.10
CA SER A 356 1.06 22.33 6.57
C SER A 356 1.35 21.04 5.80
N LEU A 357 0.35 20.18 5.69
CA LEU A 357 0.44 18.95 4.90
C LEU A 357 0.83 19.23 3.44
N ASP A 358 0.33 20.31 2.84
CA ASP A 358 0.71 20.71 1.48
C ASP A 358 2.20 21.00 1.36
N LYS A 359 2.82 21.64 2.36
CA LYS A 359 4.27 21.91 2.38
C LYS A 359 5.08 20.64 2.52
N VAL A 360 4.63 19.73 3.38
CA VAL A 360 5.29 18.42 3.57
C VAL A 360 5.21 17.57 2.29
N ILE A 361 4.05 17.55 1.61
CA ILE A 361 3.89 16.86 0.32
C ILE A 361 4.83 17.45 -0.72
N LYS A 362 4.91 18.79 -0.81
CA LYS A 362 5.86 19.43 -1.70
C LYS A 362 7.32 19.08 -1.37
N THR A 363 7.67 19.08 -0.08
CA THR A 363 9.03 18.71 0.37
C THR A 363 9.33 17.24 0.00
N MET A 364 8.37 16.34 0.16
CA MET A 364 8.52 14.95 -0.27
C MET A 364 8.77 14.83 -1.78
N SER A 365 8.03 15.60 -2.60
CA SER A 365 8.24 15.66 -4.05
C SER A 365 9.63 16.17 -4.41
N ASP A 366 10.07 17.26 -3.78
CA ASP A 366 11.40 17.84 -4.01
C ASP A 366 12.52 16.87 -3.60
N THR A 367 12.45 16.32 -2.38
CA THR A 367 13.39 15.31 -1.88
C THR A 367 13.43 14.07 -2.77
N GLY A 368 12.27 13.65 -3.28
CA GLY A 368 12.18 12.54 -4.23
C GLY A 368 12.92 12.82 -5.54
N ARG A 369 12.85 14.03 -6.07
CA ARG A 369 13.61 14.44 -7.27
C ARG A 369 15.11 14.49 -7.02
N ASP A 370 15.53 14.95 -5.85
CA ASP A 370 16.95 15.05 -5.46
C ASP A 370 17.53 13.68 -5.08
N MET A 371 16.70 12.70 -4.77
CA MET A 371 17.13 11.35 -4.41
C MET A 371 17.73 10.65 -5.63
N HIS A 372 18.98 10.16 -5.51
CA HIS A 372 19.62 9.37 -6.56
C HIS A 372 18.85 8.10 -6.89
N ASP A 373 18.78 7.71 -8.15
CA ASP A 373 18.08 6.51 -8.64
C ASP A 373 18.48 5.21 -7.94
N LYS A 374 19.74 5.11 -7.49
CA LYS A 374 20.22 3.95 -6.72
C LYS A 374 19.48 3.72 -5.39
N TYR A 375 18.72 4.71 -4.91
CA TYR A 375 17.91 4.66 -3.69
C TYR A 375 16.41 4.58 -3.96
N LYS A 376 16.01 4.36 -5.22
CA LYS A 376 14.62 4.35 -5.69
C LYS A 376 14.23 2.98 -6.26
N GLU A 377 14.11 1.97 -5.41
CA GLU A 377 13.65 0.62 -5.77
C GLU A 377 14.53 -0.11 -6.82
N THR A 378 15.77 0.35 -7.03
CA THR A 378 16.69 -0.26 -8.00
C THR A 378 17.58 -1.34 -7.41
N SER A 379 17.65 -1.47 -6.11
CA SER A 379 18.58 -2.33 -5.35
C SER A 379 20.06 -2.13 -5.71
N ARG A 380 20.42 -0.90 -6.14
CA ARG A 380 21.78 -0.53 -6.55
C ARG A 380 22.52 0.31 -5.52
N GLY A 381 21.94 0.53 -4.35
CA GLY A 381 22.50 1.35 -3.27
C GLY A 381 21.90 1.02 -1.92
N GLY A 382 22.34 1.72 -0.88
CA GLY A 382 21.82 1.57 0.47
C GLY A 382 22.01 0.17 1.06
N LEU A 383 20.99 -0.34 1.72
CA LEU A 383 21.01 -1.67 2.33
C LEU A 383 21.23 -2.79 1.29
N ALA A 384 20.68 -2.63 0.09
CA ALA A 384 20.77 -3.65 -0.96
C ALA A 384 22.21 -4.03 -1.35
N VAL A 385 23.17 -3.11 -1.19
CA VAL A 385 24.59 -3.36 -1.54
C VAL A 385 25.50 -3.44 -0.32
N ASN A 386 25.02 -3.10 0.87
CA ASN A 386 25.82 -3.13 2.10
C ASN A 386 25.55 -4.37 2.96
N VAL A 387 24.55 -5.16 2.63
CA VAL A 387 24.33 -6.47 3.23
C VAL A 387 25.18 -7.47 2.45
N ILE A 388 26.24 -7.96 3.07
CA ILE A 388 27.09 -9.01 2.49
C ILE A 388 26.33 -10.32 2.61
N GLU A 389 25.95 -10.91 1.45
CA GLU A 389 25.47 -12.27 1.41
C GLU A 389 26.69 -13.19 1.68
N CYS A 390 26.68 -13.83 2.86
CA CYS A 390 27.65 -14.89 3.20
C CYS A 390 27.16 -16.23 2.67
#